data_196d4f1959f146f0fe7db03086bab647
#
_entry.id   196d4f1959f146f0fe7db03086bab647
#
_cell.length_a   1.000
_cell.length_b   1.000
_cell.length_c   1.000
_cell.angle_alpha   90.00
_cell.angle_beta   90.00
_cell.angle_gamma   90.00
#
_symmetry.space_group_name_H-M   'P 1'
#
loop_
_entity.id
_entity.type
_entity.pdbx_description
1 polymer ?
#
loop_
_entity_poly.entity_id
_entity_poly.type
_entity_poly.pdbx_seq_one_letter_code
_entity_poly.pdbx_strand_id
1 'polypeptide(L)'
;KLDISPLFETPEALETGGRFIERLLEEPEFLRYVKERGYLSIQLGFSDAGRFIGQVAADMAIERIHNLIARALAAKKADVALLIFNTHGESMGRGAWPGTFGQRFDHALTPWTRNGAAARNLPLMHEVSFQGGDGFLHFANPVMAETTYAAWCRRALSLPPDTSKDPFYTRTDLVWDFYRSLRAWHERLFVNPDYGRLLGDFAAGLVVKAGSRQKRRTGGPTGPRALRAISHNATLQQLGIPANTA
;
A
#
# COMPACT_ATOMS: atom_id res chain seq x y z
N LYS A 1 1.98 -26.70 7.25
CA LYS A 1 1.04 -26.07 6.29
C LYS A 1 1.72 -24.82 5.76
N LEU A 2 1.62 -24.58 4.46
CA LEU A 2 2.18 -23.40 3.79
C LEU A 2 1.12 -22.30 3.77
N ASP A 3 1.49 -21.06 4.09
CA ASP A 3 0.62 -19.90 3.90
C ASP A 3 0.76 -19.33 2.49
N ILE A 4 -0.36 -19.00 1.89
CA ILE A 4 -0.42 -18.36 0.58
C ILE A 4 -1.01 -16.97 0.76
N SER A 5 -0.20 -15.95 0.40
CA SER A 5 -0.60 -14.54 0.45
C SER A 5 -0.39 -13.93 -0.93
N PRO A 6 -1.45 -13.72 -1.72
CA PRO A 6 -1.32 -13.03 -3.01
C PRO A 6 -0.86 -11.59 -2.81
N LEU A 7 0.08 -11.16 -3.67
CA LEU A 7 0.63 -9.81 -3.67
C LEU A 7 -0.01 -9.00 -4.80
N PHE A 8 -0.53 -7.83 -4.45
CA PHE A 8 -1.07 -6.84 -5.38
C PHE A 8 -0.23 -5.57 -5.32
N GLU A 9 0.56 -5.31 -6.34
CA GLU A 9 1.49 -4.17 -6.39
C GLU A 9 1.61 -3.53 -7.77
N THR A 10 0.98 -4.12 -8.80
CA THR A 10 0.91 -3.51 -10.13
C THR A 10 -0.45 -2.86 -10.35
N PRO A 11 -0.56 -1.88 -11.27
CA PRO A 11 -1.83 -1.23 -11.59
C PRO A 11 -2.94 -2.24 -11.92
N GLU A 12 -2.62 -3.22 -12.76
CA GLU A 12 -3.55 -4.26 -13.20
C GLU A 12 -3.98 -5.16 -12.04
N ALA A 13 -3.03 -5.54 -11.17
CA ALA A 13 -3.31 -6.35 -10.00
C ALA A 13 -4.21 -5.60 -8.99
N LEU A 14 -3.97 -4.31 -8.76
CA LEU A 14 -4.78 -3.49 -7.87
C LEU A 14 -6.21 -3.28 -8.40
N GLU A 15 -6.37 -3.13 -9.72
CA GLU A 15 -7.69 -2.94 -10.32
C GLU A 15 -8.52 -4.23 -10.39
N THR A 16 -7.86 -5.36 -10.63
CA THR A 16 -8.54 -6.65 -10.84
C THR A 16 -8.54 -7.54 -9.61
N GLY A 17 -7.67 -7.28 -8.64
CA GLY A 17 -7.42 -8.15 -7.49
C GLY A 17 -8.65 -8.44 -6.63
N GLY A 18 -9.54 -7.46 -6.48
CA GLY A 18 -10.80 -7.68 -5.76
C GLY A 18 -11.66 -8.79 -6.42
N ARG A 19 -11.80 -8.73 -7.74
CA ARG A 19 -12.53 -9.77 -8.51
C ARG A 19 -11.78 -11.10 -8.53
N PHE A 20 -10.46 -11.05 -8.56
CA PHE A 20 -9.63 -12.26 -8.49
C PHE A 20 -9.88 -13.02 -7.17
N ILE A 21 -9.84 -12.32 -6.03
CA ILE A 21 -10.14 -12.93 -4.73
C ILE A 21 -11.59 -13.40 -4.64
N GLU A 22 -12.54 -12.64 -5.16
CA GLU A 22 -13.95 -13.04 -5.19
C GLU A 22 -14.12 -14.39 -5.91
N ARG A 23 -13.50 -14.55 -7.07
CA ARG A 23 -13.50 -15.82 -7.82
C ARG A 23 -12.77 -16.94 -7.09
N LEU A 24 -11.64 -16.67 -6.46
CA LEU A 24 -10.93 -17.67 -5.64
C LEU A 24 -11.80 -18.16 -4.47
N LEU A 25 -12.58 -17.27 -3.86
CA LEU A 25 -13.50 -17.63 -2.78
C LEU A 25 -14.73 -18.43 -3.28
N GLU A 26 -14.95 -18.52 -4.58
CA GLU A 26 -15.95 -19.42 -5.20
C GLU A 26 -15.44 -20.85 -5.30
N GLU A 27 -14.10 -21.04 -5.35
CA GLU A 27 -13.47 -22.35 -5.41
C GLU A 27 -13.56 -23.05 -4.04
N PRO A 28 -14.23 -24.21 -3.94
CA PRO A 28 -14.48 -24.88 -2.65
C PRO A 28 -13.20 -25.21 -1.88
N GLU A 29 -12.15 -25.63 -2.59
CA GLU A 29 -10.86 -25.98 -1.99
C GLU A 29 -10.15 -24.76 -1.39
N PHE A 30 -10.22 -23.63 -2.06
CA PHE A 30 -9.63 -22.38 -1.55
C PHE A 30 -10.43 -21.87 -0.34
N LEU A 31 -11.76 -21.90 -0.40
CA LEU A 31 -12.59 -21.49 0.72
C LEU A 31 -12.37 -22.40 1.94
N ARG A 32 -12.21 -23.71 1.72
CA ARG A 32 -11.84 -24.65 2.78
C ARG A 32 -10.49 -24.31 3.39
N TYR A 33 -9.46 -24.05 2.56
CA TYR A 33 -8.16 -23.62 3.01
C TYR A 33 -8.23 -22.36 3.89
N VAL A 34 -8.96 -21.32 3.47
CA VAL A 34 -9.15 -20.08 4.24
C VAL A 34 -9.81 -20.36 5.59
N LYS A 35 -10.86 -21.19 5.62
CA LYS A 35 -11.53 -21.59 6.86
C LYS A 35 -10.62 -22.37 7.81
N GLU A 36 -9.83 -23.31 7.29
CA GLU A 36 -8.87 -24.08 8.08
C GLU A 36 -7.73 -23.22 8.65
N ARG A 37 -7.40 -22.11 7.97
CA ARG A 37 -6.40 -21.13 8.44
C ARG A 37 -6.98 -20.16 9.47
N GLY A 38 -8.27 -19.91 9.44
CA GLY A 38 -8.96 -18.91 10.24
C GLY A 38 -8.79 -17.49 9.71
N TYR A 39 -8.10 -17.31 8.57
CA TYR A 39 -7.94 -16.01 7.92
C TYR A 39 -7.64 -16.13 6.43
N LEU A 40 -8.02 -15.09 5.69
CA LEU A 40 -7.51 -14.81 4.34
C LEU A 40 -6.36 -13.81 4.45
N SER A 41 -5.18 -14.16 3.95
CA SER A 41 -4.03 -13.25 3.90
C SER A 41 -3.90 -12.61 2.53
N ILE A 42 -3.67 -11.30 2.50
CA ILE A 42 -3.33 -10.54 1.30
C ILE A 42 -2.14 -9.63 1.56
N GLN A 43 -1.36 -9.37 0.53
CA GLN A 43 -0.21 -8.48 0.59
C GLN A 43 -0.38 -7.34 -0.41
N LEU A 44 -0.09 -6.12 0.02
CA LEU A 44 -0.23 -4.91 -0.79
C LEU A 44 1.08 -4.12 -0.80
N GLY A 45 1.52 -3.75 -1.99
CA GLY A 45 2.78 -3.04 -2.21
C GLY A 45 2.57 -1.57 -2.53
N PHE A 46 2.66 -0.68 -1.54
CA PHE A 46 2.59 0.77 -1.73
C PHE A 46 3.73 1.31 -2.60
N SER A 47 4.90 0.76 -2.39
CA SER A 47 6.15 1.19 -3.01
C SER A 47 6.15 1.01 -4.53
N ASP A 48 5.85 -0.18 -5.00
CA ASP A 48 5.84 -0.48 -6.42
C ASP A 48 4.60 0.08 -7.12
N ALA A 49 3.45 0.07 -6.46
CA ALA A 49 2.24 0.73 -6.98
C ALA A 49 2.47 2.23 -7.21
N GLY A 50 3.02 2.94 -6.22
CA GLY A 50 3.34 4.37 -6.34
C GLY A 50 4.33 4.67 -7.47
N ARG A 51 5.27 3.76 -7.72
CA ARG A 51 6.20 3.87 -8.85
C ARG A 51 5.50 3.81 -10.21
N PHE A 52 4.48 2.99 -10.35
CA PHE A 52 3.82 2.76 -11.64
C PHE A 52 2.73 3.77 -11.97
N ILE A 53 1.97 4.22 -10.98
CA ILE A 53 0.78 5.06 -11.21
C ILE A 53 0.75 6.35 -10.38
N GLY A 54 1.84 6.65 -9.66
CA GLY A 54 1.89 7.78 -8.73
C GLY A 54 1.30 7.42 -7.37
N GLN A 55 1.75 8.14 -6.35
CA GLN A 55 1.43 7.82 -4.96
C GLN A 55 -0.06 7.91 -4.67
N VAL A 56 -0.69 9.02 -5.04
CA VAL A 56 -2.11 9.26 -4.74
C VAL A 56 -3.01 8.23 -5.43
N ALA A 57 -2.77 7.93 -6.72
CA ALA A 57 -3.53 6.92 -7.43
C ALA A 57 -3.29 5.51 -6.84
N ALA A 58 -2.07 5.21 -6.41
CA ALA A 58 -1.75 3.94 -5.75
C ALA A 58 -2.52 3.77 -4.44
N ASP A 59 -2.54 4.81 -3.59
CA ASP A 59 -3.24 4.79 -2.31
C ASP A 59 -4.75 4.60 -2.50
N MET A 60 -5.35 5.29 -3.47
CA MET A 60 -6.77 5.13 -3.83
C MET A 60 -7.08 3.70 -4.29
N ALA A 61 -6.22 3.11 -5.12
CA ALA A 61 -6.39 1.75 -5.62
C ALA A 61 -6.23 0.71 -4.51
N ILE A 62 -5.27 0.91 -3.61
CA ILE A 62 -5.04 0.05 -2.44
C ILE A 62 -6.24 0.09 -1.49
N GLU A 63 -6.75 1.26 -1.16
CA GLU A 63 -7.94 1.36 -0.32
C GLU A 63 -9.16 0.70 -0.96
N ARG A 64 -9.34 0.89 -2.26
CA ARG A 64 -10.42 0.24 -2.98
C ARG A 64 -10.33 -1.29 -2.93
N ILE A 65 -9.15 -1.86 -3.16
CA ILE A 65 -8.98 -3.32 -3.14
C ILE A 65 -9.21 -3.90 -1.72
N HIS A 66 -8.78 -3.21 -0.65
CA HIS A 66 -9.12 -3.57 0.71
C HIS A 66 -10.63 -3.75 0.90
N ASN A 67 -11.40 -2.76 0.48
CA ASN A 67 -12.86 -2.77 0.63
C ASN A 67 -13.54 -3.84 -0.24
N LEU A 68 -13.06 -4.07 -1.46
CA LEU A 68 -13.61 -5.11 -2.33
C LEU A 68 -13.38 -6.51 -1.73
N ILE A 69 -12.18 -6.78 -1.24
CA ILE A 69 -11.84 -8.07 -0.63
C ILE A 69 -12.61 -8.27 0.68
N ALA A 70 -12.67 -7.24 1.53
CA ALA A 70 -13.46 -7.30 2.76
C ALA A 70 -14.94 -7.61 2.49
N ARG A 71 -15.52 -7.01 1.47
CA ARG A 71 -16.91 -7.29 1.05
C ARG A 71 -17.07 -8.72 0.52
N ALA A 72 -16.17 -9.18 -0.33
CA ALA A 72 -16.20 -10.52 -0.90
C ALA A 72 -16.11 -11.58 0.20
N LEU A 73 -15.17 -11.41 1.14
CA LEU A 73 -14.99 -12.34 2.26
C LEU A 73 -16.20 -12.35 3.21
N ALA A 74 -16.72 -11.18 3.58
CA ALA A 74 -17.91 -11.09 4.42
C ALA A 74 -19.15 -11.72 3.77
N ALA A 75 -19.30 -11.60 2.45
CA ALA A 75 -20.42 -12.22 1.72
C ALA A 75 -20.41 -13.76 1.79
N LYS A 76 -19.24 -14.38 1.98
CA LYS A 76 -19.13 -15.84 2.14
C LYS A 76 -19.53 -16.32 3.54
N LYS A 77 -19.81 -15.41 4.49
CA LYS A 77 -20.19 -15.72 5.89
C LYS A 77 -19.25 -16.75 6.52
N ALA A 78 -17.97 -16.68 6.16
CA ALA A 78 -16.92 -17.46 6.77
C ALA A 78 -16.51 -16.78 8.08
N ASP A 79 -16.44 -17.54 9.16
CA ASP A 79 -15.92 -17.05 10.45
C ASP A 79 -14.39 -17.02 10.40
N VAL A 80 -13.87 -16.06 9.69
CA VAL A 80 -12.43 -15.89 9.46
C VAL A 80 -12.07 -14.41 9.47
N ALA A 81 -10.79 -14.12 9.76
CA ALA A 81 -10.25 -12.77 9.69
C ALA A 81 -9.74 -12.43 8.27
N LEU A 82 -9.63 -11.14 7.98
CA LEU A 82 -8.84 -10.63 6.86
C LEU A 82 -7.51 -10.12 7.39
N LEU A 83 -6.42 -10.79 7.02
CA LEU A 83 -5.06 -10.36 7.30
C LEU A 83 -4.56 -9.52 6.12
N ILE A 84 -4.24 -8.27 6.40
CA ILE A 84 -3.68 -7.33 5.44
C ILE A 84 -2.23 -7.06 5.81
N PHE A 85 -1.32 -7.48 4.95
CA PHE A 85 0.10 -7.19 5.06
C PHE A 85 0.47 -6.07 4.08
N ASN A 86 0.78 -4.89 4.64
CA ASN A 86 1.23 -3.75 3.86
C ASN A 86 2.75 -3.69 3.83
N THR A 87 3.34 -3.84 2.64
CA THR A 87 4.78 -3.71 2.48
C THR A 87 5.17 -2.23 2.50
N HIS A 88 5.72 -1.80 3.62
CA HIS A 88 6.32 -0.47 3.81
C HIS A 88 5.37 0.74 3.65
N GLY A 89 4.06 0.54 3.79
CA GLY A 89 3.08 1.62 3.77
C GLY A 89 3.24 2.64 4.91
N GLU A 90 3.98 2.30 5.95
CA GLU A 90 4.32 3.15 7.09
C GLU A 90 5.54 4.04 6.86
N SER A 91 6.34 3.76 5.83
CA SER A 91 7.60 4.42 5.54
C SER A 91 7.45 5.58 4.56
N MET A 92 7.96 6.75 4.92
CA MET A 92 7.98 7.94 4.08
C MET A 92 8.65 7.69 2.72
N GLY A 93 9.76 6.94 2.70
CA GLY A 93 10.48 6.59 1.47
C GLY A 93 9.74 5.58 0.59
N ARG A 94 8.54 5.13 1.01
CA ARG A 94 7.80 4.07 0.33
C ARG A 94 6.31 4.33 0.23
N GLY A 95 5.93 5.59 0.36
CA GLY A 95 4.57 6.01 0.11
C GLY A 95 3.72 6.26 1.34
N ALA A 96 4.30 6.32 2.53
CA ALA A 96 3.56 6.66 3.72
C ALA A 96 3.18 8.14 3.78
N TRP A 97 2.09 8.40 4.44
CA TRP A 97 1.67 9.75 4.79
C TRP A 97 2.74 10.47 5.65
N PRO A 98 3.06 11.77 5.38
CA PRO A 98 4.10 12.52 6.08
C PRO A 98 3.71 13.00 7.48
N GLY A 99 2.73 12.40 8.11
CA GLY A 99 2.27 12.74 9.45
C GLY A 99 2.95 11.95 10.56
N THR A 100 2.28 11.91 11.71
CA THR A 100 2.70 11.12 12.86
C THR A 100 2.70 9.63 12.54
N PHE A 101 3.40 8.84 13.36
CA PHE A 101 3.47 7.39 13.15
C PHE A 101 2.08 6.73 13.18
N GLY A 102 1.19 7.17 14.08
CA GLY A 102 -0.20 6.70 14.10
C GLY A 102 -0.97 7.03 12.82
N GLN A 103 -0.79 8.23 12.26
CA GLN A 103 -1.39 8.63 11.00
C GLN A 103 -0.87 7.82 9.80
N ARG A 104 0.39 7.39 9.82
CA ARG A 104 0.95 6.49 8.80
C ARG A 104 0.27 5.13 8.79
N PHE A 105 -0.01 4.58 9.97
CA PHE A 105 -0.80 3.35 10.07
C PHE A 105 -2.24 3.53 9.60
N ASP A 106 -2.86 4.68 9.91
CA ASP A 106 -4.19 4.98 9.43
C ASP A 106 -4.24 5.23 7.93
N HIS A 107 -3.16 5.71 7.34
CA HIS A 107 -3.02 5.79 5.88
C HIS A 107 -2.89 4.41 5.24
N ALA A 108 -2.08 3.53 5.81
CA ALA A 108 -1.88 2.18 5.30
C ALA A 108 -3.15 1.30 5.41
N LEU A 109 -3.96 1.51 6.43
CA LEU A 109 -5.26 0.85 6.64
C LEU A 109 -6.26 1.88 7.18
N THR A 110 -7.00 2.49 6.27
CA THR A 110 -7.79 3.68 6.54
C THR A 110 -8.92 3.48 7.54
N PRO A 111 -9.35 4.54 8.23
CA PRO A 111 -10.56 4.51 9.07
C PRO A 111 -11.79 4.00 8.33
N TRP A 112 -11.97 4.36 7.07
CA TRP A 112 -13.06 3.85 6.22
C TRP A 112 -13.03 2.33 6.09
N THR A 113 -11.87 1.76 5.77
CA THR A 113 -11.70 0.29 5.66
C THR A 113 -11.97 -0.39 7.00
N ARG A 114 -11.44 0.16 8.09
CA ARG A 114 -11.65 -0.38 9.46
C ARG A 114 -13.13 -0.35 9.87
N ASN A 115 -13.80 0.79 9.67
CA ASN A 115 -15.24 0.93 9.94
C ASN A 115 -16.08 -0.01 9.07
N GLY A 116 -15.73 -0.13 7.80
CA GLY A 116 -16.42 -1.00 6.86
C GLY A 116 -16.30 -2.48 7.20
N ALA A 117 -15.16 -2.92 7.70
CA ALA A 117 -14.97 -4.29 8.18
C ALA A 117 -15.74 -4.53 9.49
N ALA A 118 -15.66 -3.59 10.44
CA ALA A 118 -16.41 -3.68 11.70
C ALA A 118 -17.93 -3.77 11.46
N ALA A 119 -18.47 -2.94 10.56
CA ALA A 119 -19.88 -2.98 10.19
C ALA A 119 -20.33 -4.34 9.55
N ARG A 120 -19.38 -5.13 9.09
CA ARG A 120 -19.60 -6.48 8.53
C ARG A 120 -19.24 -7.61 9.49
N ASN A 121 -18.88 -7.29 10.73
CA ASN A 121 -18.36 -8.23 11.71
C ASN A 121 -17.16 -9.04 11.18
N LEU A 122 -16.31 -8.40 10.36
CA LEU A 122 -15.10 -8.99 9.79
C LEU A 122 -13.89 -8.57 10.62
N PRO A 123 -13.26 -9.50 11.36
CA PRO A 123 -12.02 -9.19 12.07
C PRO A 123 -10.91 -8.80 11.10
N LEU A 124 -10.20 -7.71 11.39
CA LEU A 124 -9.02 -7.26 10.64
C LEU A 124 -7.75 -7.52 11.43
N MET A 125 -6.78 -8.11 10.75
CA MET A 125 -5.39 -8.20 11.22
C MET A 125 -4.54 -7.34 10.30
N HIS A 126 -3.76 -6.42 10.87
CA HIS A 126 -2.91 -5.52 10.10
C HIS A 126 -1.44 -5.77 10.45
N GLU A 127 -0.69 -6.21 9.45
CA GLU A 127 0.74 -6.42 9.57
C GLU A 127 1.51 -5.43 8.70
N VAL A 128 2.62 -4.94 9.22
CA VAL A 128 3.51 -3.98 8.54
C VAL A 128 4.94 -4.45 8.69
N SER A 129 5.71 -4.28 7.63
CA SER A 129 7.10 -4.69 7.59
C SER A 129 8.02 -3.47 7.68
N PHE A 130 8.90 -3.47 8.68
CA PHE A 130 10.00 -2.52 8.79
C PHE A 130 11.28 -3.15 8.25
N GLN A 131 11.90 -2.53 7.26
CA GLN A 131 13.11 -3.06 6.63
C GLN A 131 14.21 -1.99 6.48
N GLY A 132 15.46 -2.41 6.63
CA GLY A 132 16.61 -1.58 6.36
C GLY A 132 16.62 -0.28 7.19
N GLY A 133 16.75 0.86 6.52
CA GLY A 133 16.81 2.18 7.15
C GLY A 133 15.57 2.54 7.95
N ASP A 134 14.40 2.06 7.55
CA ASP A 134 13.14 2.34 8.26
C ASP A 134 13.09 1.64 9.61
N GLY A 135 13.46 0.36 9.65
CA GLY A 135 13.59 -0.37 10.91
C GLY A 135 14.59 0.27 11.85
N PHE A 136 15.72 0.73 11.31
CA PHE A 136 16.71 1.45 12.10
C PHE A 136 16.15 2.77 12.66
N LEU A 137 15.43 3.56 11.85
CA LEU A 137 14.83 4.82 12.29
C LEU A 137 13.86 4.62 13.46
N HIS A 138 12.97 3.64 13.34
CA HIS A 138 11.90 3.45 14.32
C HIS A 138 12.32 2.66 15.56
N PHE A 139 13.39 1.87 15.48
CA PHE A 139 13.83 0.96 16.52
C PHE A 139 15.31 1.09 16.89
N ALA A 140 15.95 2.22 16.54
CA ALA A 140 17.37 2.45 16.74
C ALA A 140 17.80 2.47 18.22
N ASN A 141 16.90 2.87 19.11
CA ASN A 141 17.14 2.91 20.54
C ASN A 141 15.85 2.60 21.32
N PRO A 142 15.93 2.29 22.62
CA PRO A 142 14.76 1.91 23.43
C PRO A 142 13.65 2.96 23.44
N VAL A 143 13.98 4.25 23.51
CA VAL A 143 12.97 5.34 23.55
C VAL A 143 12.18 5.41 22.26
N MET A 144 12.86 5.31 21.11
CA MET A 144 12.19 5.30 19.81
C MET A 144 11.32 4.04 19.62
N ALA A 145 11.85 2.88 20.03
CA ALA A 145 11.12 1.63 19.95
C ALA A 145 9.85 1.66 20.83
N GLU A 146 9.95 2.16 22.06
CA GLU A 146 8.82 2.33 22.96
C GLU A 146 7.79 3.31 22.42
N THR A 147 8.25 4.48 21.93
CA THR A 147 7.37 5.50 21.32
C THR A 147 6.62 4.94 20.09
N THR A 148 7.32 4.22 19.24
CA THR A 148 6.75 3.58 18.04
C THR A 148 5.70 2.53 18.44
N TYR A 149 6.06 1.65 19.38
CA TYR A 149 5.16 0.62 19.88
C TYR A 149 3.94 1.21 20.59
N ALA A 150 4.13 2.23 21.43
CA ALA A 150 3.04 2.92 22.10
C ALA A 150 2.08 3.61 21.12
N ALA A 151 2.61 4.21 20.05
CA ALA A 151 1.79 4.81 19.00
C ALA A 151 0.95 3.75 18.26
N TRP A 152 1.55 2.60 17.97
CA TRP A 152 0.86 1.47 17.36
C TRP A 152 -0.22 0.89 18.27
N CYS A 153 0.08 0.63 19.55
CA CYS A 153 -0.91 0.15 20.53
C CYS A 153 -2.07 1.14 20.70
N ARG A 154 -1.77 2.41 20.82
CA ARG A 154 -2.80 3.46 20.94
C ARG A 154 -3.73 3.47 19.74
N ARG A 155 -3.18 3.37 18.55
CA ARG A 155 -3.98 3.28 17.31
C ARG A 155 -4.82 2.01 17.28
N ALA A 156 -4.27 0.86 17.65
CA ALA A 156 -4.98 -0.42 17.64
C ALA A 156 -6.16 -0.46 18.63
N LEU A 157 -6.01 0.23 19.78
CA LEU A 157 -7.04 0.32 20.83
C LEU A 157 -8.05 1.45 20.59
N SER A 158 -7.78 2.38 19.68
CA SER A 158 -8.68 3.49 19.38
C SER A 158 -9.70 3.11 18.31
N LEU A 159 -10.93 3.55 18.52
CA LEU A 159 -11.95 3.48 17.47
C LEU A 159 -11.53 4.40 16.30
N PRO A 160 -11.69 3.95 15.07
CA PRO A 160 -11.43 4.82 13.93
C PRO A 160 -12.48 5.94 13.86
N PRO A 161 -12.11 7.14 13.42
CA PRO A 161 -13.06 8.24 13.24
C PRO A 161 -14.14 7.86 12.21
N ASP A 162 -15.33 8.42 12.39
CA ASP A 162 -16.43 8.27 11.42
C ASP A 162 -16.11 9.06 10.14
N THR A 163 -16.05 8.35 9.03
CA THR A 163 -15.81 8.92 7.69
C THR A 163 -17.02 8.76 6.76
N SER A 164 -18.17 8.36 7.30
CA SER A 164 -19.36 8.03 6.50
C SER A 164 -19.91 9.20 5.67
N LYS A 165 -19.64 10.44 6.08
CA LYS A 165 -20.06 11.67 5.39
C LYS A 165 -18.98 12.31 4.55
N ASP A 166 -17.78 11.74 4.50
CA ASP A 166 -16.67 12.28 3.71
C ASP A 166 -17.03 12.19 2.21
N PRO A 167 -16.95 13.32 1.47
CA PRO A 167 -17.23 13.33 0.03
C PRO A 167 -16.37 12.35 -0.77
N PHE A 168 -15.16 12.06 -0.33
CA PHE A 168 -14.29 11.07 -0.97
C PHE A 168 -14.96 9.69 -1.03
N TYR A 169 -15.73 9.29 -0.02
CA TYR A 169 -16.40 8.01 0.03
C TYR A 169 -17.84 8.02 -0.45
N THR A 170 -18.49 9.18 -0.44
CA THR A 170 -19.90 9.32 -0.88
C THR A 170 -20.04 9.67 -2.35
N ARG A 171 -19.00 10.25 -2.97
CA ARG A 171 -18.97 10.66 -4.39
C ARG A 171 -17.97 9.80 -5.18
N THR A 172 -18.18 8.49 -5.13
CA THR A 172 -17.28 7.50 -5.78
C THR A 172 -17.15 7.68 -7.29
N ASP A 173 -18.14 8.30 -7.93
CA ASP A 173 -18.12 8.73 -9.33
C ASP A 173 -16.95 9.70 -9.60
N LEU A 174 -16.90 10.81 -8.86
CA LEU A 174 -15.86 11.84 -9.01
C LEU A 174 -14.48 11.32 -8.60
N VAL A 175 -14.43 10.59 -7.51
CA VAL A 175 -13.19 10.00 -7.00
C VAL A 175 -12.56 9.05 -8.02
N TRP A 176 -13.40 8.26 -8.70
CA TRP A 176 -12.91 7.31 -9.69
C TRP A 176 -12.49 7.98 -11.01
N ASP A 177 -13.14 9.07 -11.41
CA ASP A 177 -12.70 9.86 -12.53
C ASP A 177 -11.39 10.61 -12.24
N PHE A 178 -11.22 11.09 -11.01
CA PHE A 178 -9.96 11.66 -10.55
C PHE A 178 -8.83 10.63 -10.56
N TYR A 179 -9.07 9.43 -10.03
CA TYR A 179 -8.12 8.32 -10.10
C TYR A 179 -7.66 8.04 -11.54
N ARG A 180 -8.61 7.93 -12.48
CA ARG A 180 -8.27 7.65 -13.88
C ARG A 180 -7.44 8.77 -14.49
N SER A 181 -7.74 10.00 -14.16
CA SER A 181 -7.01 11.18 -14.64
C SER A 181 -5.57 11.19 -14.11
N LEU A 182 -5.38 10.97 -12.82
CA LEU A 182 -4.06 10.86 -12.19
C LEU A 182 -3.24 9.72 -12.78
N ARG A 183 -3.84 8.54 -12.91
CA ARG A 183 -3.19 7.38 -13.51
C ARG A 183 -2.73 7.67 -14.94
N ALA A 184 -3.62 8.17 -15.77
CA ALA A 184 -3.29 8.48 -17.17
C ALA A 184 -2.21 9.57 -17.29
N TRP A 185 -2.21 10.56 -16.40
CA TRP A 185 -1.16 11.56 -16.34
C TRP A 185 0.18 10.96 -15.96
N HIS A 186 0.21 10.13 -14.92
CA HIS A 186 1.44 9.48 -14.46
C HIS A 186 1.99 8.50 -15.50
N GLU A 187 1.14 7.75 -16.20
CA GLU A 187 1.56 6.87 -17.29
C GLU A 187 2.27 7.65 -18.40
N ARG A 188 1.77 8.83 -18.78
CA ARG A 188 2.42 9.72 -19.75
C ARG A 188 3.76 10.24 -19.22
N LEU A 189 3.79 10.70 -17.98
CA LEU A 189 5.03 11.17 -17.33
C LEU A 189 6.08 10.04 -17.28
N PHE A 190 5.65 8.83 -16.94
CA PHE A 190 6.53 7.68 -16.74
C PHE A 190 7.23 7.21 -18.02
N VAL A 191 6.64 7.42 -19.18
CA VAL A 191 7.24 7.10 -20.48
C VAL A 191 8.02 8.28 -21.08
N ASN A 192 7.97 9.46 -20.47
CA ASN A 192 8.71 10.64 -20.91
C ASN A 192 10.22 10.43 -20.68
N PRO A 193 11.07 10.54 -21.74
CA PRO A 193 12.48 10.31 -21.62
C PRO A 193 13.21 11.32 -20.71
N ASP A 194 12.73 12.56 -20.62
CA ASP A 194 13.32 13.58 -19.76
C ASP A 194 13.03 13.30 -18.29
N TYR A 195 11.83 12.80 -17.97
CA TYR A 195 11.52 12.32 -16.63
C TYR A 195 12.39 11.12 -16.24
N GLY A 196 12.59 10.19 -17.17
CA GLY A 196 13.49 9.05 -16.97
C GLY A 196 14.92 9.46 -16.71
N ARG A 197 15.41 10.48 -17.42
CA ARG A 197 16.76 11.07 -17.23
C ARG A 197 16.85 11.76 -15.87
N LEU A 198 15.91 12.64 -15.55
CA LEU A 198 15.82 13.34 -14.26
C LEU A 198 15.86 12.35 -13.09
N LEU A 199 15.01 11.32 -13.11
CA LEU A 199 14.98 10.29 -12.08
C LEU A 199 16.32 9.54 -11.98
N GLY A 200 16.93 9.21 -13.12
CA GLY A 200 18.20 8.50 -13.18
C GLY A 200 19.34 9.29 -12.56
N ASP A 201 19.45 10.55 -12.91
CA ASP A 201 20.50 11.45 -12.45
C ASP A 201 20.34 11.78 -10.96
N PHE A 202 19.11 12.07 -10.54
CA PHE A 202 18.81 12.34 -9.13
C PHE A 202 19.04 11.11 -8.25
N ALA A 203 18.56 9.93 -8.67
CA ALA A 203 18.78 8.70 -7.94
C ALA A 203 20.26 8.29 -7.87
N ALA A 204 21.05 8.64 -8.88
CA ALA A 204 22.49 8.41 -8.87
C ALA A 204 23.21 9.38 -7.89
N GLY A 205 22.70 10.62 -7.76
CA GLY A 205 23.20 11.63 -6.84
C GLY A 205 22.78 11.42 -5.38
N LEU A 206 21.78 10.60 -5.09
CA LEU A 206 21.41 10.25 -3.72
C LEU A 206 22.58 9.51 -3.04
N VAL A 207 23.22 10.20 -2.11
CA VAL A 207 24.45 9.73 -1.46
C VAL A 207 24.21 8.56 -0.52
N VAL A 208 23.03 8.44 0.04
CA VAL A 208 22.71 7.40 1.00
C VAL A 208 22.44 6.10 0.25
N LYS A 209 23.33 5.15 0.39
CA LYS A 209 23.10 3.75 0.01
C LYS A 209 22.11 3.14 1.01
N ALA A 210 20.85 3.50 0.90
CA ALA A 210 19.80 2.88 1.69
C ALA A 210 19.51 1.48 1.15
N GLY A 211 19.77 0.44 1.94
CA GLY A 211 19.45 -0.94 1.64
C GLY A 211 20.57 -1.73 0.93
N SER A 212 20.46 -3.03 0.98
CA SER A 212 21.41 -4.00 0.41
C SER A 212 21.26 -4.21 -1.11
N ARG A 213 20.29 -3.56 -1.75
CA ARG A 213 19.98 -3.79 -3.17
C ARG A 213 20.58 -2.71 -4.04
N GLN A 214 21.11 -3.10 -5.20
CA GLN A 214 21.58 -2.16 -6.19
C GLN A 214 20.44 -1.22 -6.65
N LYS A 215 20.77 0.07 -6.91
CA LYS A 215 19.79 1.08 -7.35
C LYS A 215 19.16 0.77 -8.70
N ARG A 216 19.89 0.09 -9.60
CA ARG A 216 19.39 -0.35 -10.91
C ARG A 216 19.39 -1.87 -11.02
N ARG A 217 18.44 -2.41 -11.75
CA ARG A 217 18.42 -3.83 -12.12
C ARG A 217 19.45 -4.07 -13.22
N THR A 218 20.35 -5.03 -13.04
CA THR A 218 21.25 -5.50 -14.07
C THR A 218 20.47 -6.27 -15.13
N GLY A 219 20.70 -5.95 -16.42
CA GLY A 219 20.09 -6.67 -17.54
C GLY A 219 18.61 -6.36 -17.83
N GLY A 220 18.04 -5.32 -17.17
CA GLY A 220 16.66 -4.90 -17.40
C GLY A 220 16.53 -3.69 -18.34
N PRO A 221 15.29 -3.24 -18.64
CA PRO A 221 15.03 -2.06 -19.45
C PRO A 221 15.67 -0.82 -18.82
N THR A 222 16.11 0.12 -19.68
CA THR A 222 16.60 1.43 -19.24
C THR A 222 15.45 2.36 -18.85
N GLY A 223 15.73 3.38 -18.03
CA GLY A 223 14.73 4.36 -17.57
C GLY A 223 14.08 4.03 -16.22
N PRO A 224 12.94 4.63 -15.91
CA PRO A 224 12.30 4.52 -14.57
C PRO A 224 11.99 3.08 -14.16
N ARG A 225 11.64 2.20 -15.10
CA ARG A 225 11.35 0.79 -14.84
C ARG A 225 12.56 -0.01 -14.37
N ALA A 226 13.77 0.45 -14.66
CA ALA A 226 15.01 -0.20 -14.23
C ALA A 226 15.42 0.18 -12.79
N LEU A 227 14.83 1.22 -12.22
CA LEU A 227 15.12 1.67 -10.86
C LEU A 227 14.49 0.74 -9.83
N ARG A 228 15.17 0.56 -8.71
CA ARG A 228 14.58 -0.13 -7.55
C ARG A 228 13.56 0.78 -6.87
N ALA A 229 12.48 0.20 -6.39
CA ALA A 229 11.38 0.91 -5.74
C ALA A 229 11.84 1.89 -4.64
N ILE A 230 12.79 1.49 -3.80
CA ILE A 230 13.31 2.32 -2.70
C ILE A 230 13.94 3.61 -3.21
N SER A 231 14.86 3.53 -4.19
CA SER A 231 15.50 4.70 -4.76
C SER A 231 14.50 5.57 -5.50
N HIS A 232 13.55 4.99 -6.20
CA HIS A 232 12.49 5.69 -6.90
C HIS A 232 11.63 6.50 -5.93
N ASN A 233 11.13 5.88 -4.87
CA ASN A 233 10.25 6.55 -3.93
C ASN A 233 10.97 7.64 -3.12
N ALA A 234 12.21 7.41 -2.70
CA ALA A 234 13.00 8.46 -2.08
C ALA A 234 13.21 9.67 -3.02
N THR A 235 13.43 9.42 -4.30
CA THR A 235 13.53 10.44 -5.33
C THR A 235 12.19 11.16 -5.52
N LEU A 236 11.09 10.41 -5.62
CA LEU A 236 9.77 10.99 -5.77
C LEU A 236 9.36 11.85 -4.57
N GLN A 237 9.73 11.48 -3.36
CA GLN A 237 9.44 12.32 -2.19
C GLN A 237 10.19 13.63 -2.19
N GLN A 238 11.41 13.65 -2.62
CA GLN A 238 12.23 14.86 -2.62
C GLN A 238 11.94 15.76 -3.81
N LEU A 239 11.63 15.17 -4.97
CA LEU A 239 11.30 15.91 -6.19
C LEU A 239 9.82 15.88 -6.54
N GLY A 240 9.08 14.98 -6.02
CA GLY A 240 7.96 14.46 -6.74
C GLY A 240 6.64 14.31 -6.01
N ILE A 241 6.49 14.64 -4.74
CA ILE A 241 5.14 14.94 -4.23
C ILE A 241 4.52 16.03 -5.11
N PRO A 242 5.23 17.14 -5.44
CA PRO A 242 4.74 18.08 -6.45
C PRO A 242 4.52 17.45 -7.83
N ALA A 243 5.42 16.64 -8.32
CA ALA A 243 5.30 16.04 -9.66
C ALA A 243 4.22 14.96 -9.77
N ASN A 244 3.83 14.32 -8.66
CA ASN A 244 2.73 13.34 -8.63
C ASN A 244 1.38 13.97 -8.28
N THR A 245 1.38 15.18 -7.76
CA THR A 245 0.16 15.88 -7.34
C THR A 245 -0.15 17.13 -8.17
N ALA A 246 0.77 17.59 -9.00
CA ALA A 246 0.57 18.64 -9.98
C ALA A 246 0.05 18.08 -11.29
#